data_ec6829fba78c449464f414f3231801a0
#
_entry.id   ec6829fba78c449464f414f3231801a0
#
_cell.length_a   1.000
_cell.length_b   1.000
_cell.length_c   1.000
_cell.angle_alpha   90.00
_cell.angle_beta   90.00
_cell.angle_gamma   90.00
#
_symmetry.space_group_name_H-M   'P 1'
#
loop_
_entity.id
_entity.type
_entity.pdbx_description
1 polymer ?
#
loop_
_entity_poly.entity_id
_entity_poly.type
_entity_poly.pdbx_seq_one_letter_code
_entity_poly.pdbx_strand_id
1 'polypeptide(L)'
;MLLNFLKKTSRRVSTKNFQIKKVAQILSNFFVVYFKYFKNKINLGGNWQRNASFLFLLLLLPFQSFSNFYGVELENGGDMNLENLIKNLEAKVIGETNLDILDITYNSKKVKKGYLFVCLCGENSDGHDFAKDAERNGAAAILCEKQVQVNIPQIVVSSTRKALSKVFSCFYDNPQNKLKIIGLTGTNGKTTTSFLIKSILEESGKKVGLIGTQGAFIGKQFFQTGLTTPDPQLLFKLLKQMVDFGVEYVVMEVSAHALALDKTEGIVFEVGVLTNLTQDHLDFFKTMENYKRAKFKLFEGNKIKSAVLNFDDEFGRKLAETITVPFLSYSLNNPSDVFAAKIGNKNGKNKFIVNILDNVFDVESNLIGEFNIYNSLAAASVAAMLGCSTKQIKNGLEKLFGVEGRLNRFNLSNGVVAFIDFAHTPDGIEQALNAIRELKFKQIITVFGCSGNRDKDKRHKMGQIAEKLSDYVVLTTDNPRFENPELILDDIEIGMEKTAHTRFVSREQAIEFALTLAKKGDCVAILGKGAETYQDINGVNVPYSDFEVVKNFNENLHREFFEKNLKA
;
A
#
# COMPACT_ATOMS: atom_id res chain seq x y z
N MET A 1 8.89 -22.95 -38.33
CA MET A 1 9.89 -22.73 -37.29
C MET A 1 9.29 -22.52 -35.90
N LEU A 2 8.32 -21.64 -35.73
CA LEU A 2 7.70 -21.31 -34.42
C LEU A 2 6.99 -22.50 -33.77
N LEU A 3 6.23 -23.30 -34.54
CA LEU A 3 5.55 -24.49 -34.04
C LEU A 3 6.52 -25.55 -33.50
N ASN A 4 7.70 -25.67 -34.09
CA ASN A 4 8.75 -26.58 -33.66
C ASN A 4 9.49 -26.08 -32.42
N PHE A 5 9.58 -24.75 -32.25
CA PHE A 5 10.13 -24.11 -31.04
C PHE A 5 9.18 -24.28 -29.85
N LEU A 6 7.87 -24.04 -30.05
CA LEU A 6 6.85 -24.21 -29.00
C LEU A 6 6.70 -25.68 -28.58
N LYS A 7 6.79 -26.64 -29.52
CA LYS A 7 6.81 -28.08 -29.21
C LYS A 7 8.08 -28.50 -28.46
N LYS A 8 9.22 -27.86 -28.71
CA LYS A 8 10.50 -28.13 -28.01
C LYS A 8 10.49 -27.57 -26.58
N THR A 9 9.84 -26.42 -26.36
CA THR A 9 9.71 -25.78 -25.05
C THR A 9 8.73 -26.53 -24.16
N SER A 10 7.60 -27.03 -24.73
CA SER A 10 6.62 -27.81 -23.99
C SER A 10 7.13 -29.17 -23.52
N ARG A 11 8.14 -29.75 -24.16
CA ARG A 11 8.78 -31.01 -23.76
C ARG A 11 9.82 -30.87 -22.63
N ARG A 12 10.27 -29.63 -22.32
CA ARG A 12 11.25 -29.36 -21.26
C ARG A 12 10.63 -28.93 -19.92
N VAL A 13 9.32 -28.70 -19.87
CA VAL A 13 8.62 -28.35 -18.64
C VAL A 13 8.16 -29.64 -17.95
N SER A 14 8.75 -29.93 -16.82
CA SER A 14 8.44 -31.11 -16.02
C SER A 14 7.00 -31.10 -15.52
N THR A 15 6.45 -32.29 -15.27
CA THR A 15 5.04 -32.68 -15.10
C THR A 15 4.27 -32.07 -13.92
N LYS A 16 4.74 -31.00 -13.28
CA LYS A 16 4.15 -30.47 -12.03
C LYS A 16 3.20 -29.25 -12.16
N ASN A 17 2.97 -28.71 -13.37
CA ASN A 17 2.08 -27.53 -13.48
C ASN A 17 1.00 -27.68 -14.56
N PHE A 18 -0.09 -28.35 -14.20
CA PHE A 18 -1.28 -28.54 -15.04
C PHE A 18 -1.94 -27.20 -15.46
N GLN A 19 -1.84 -26.16 -14.64
CA GLN A 19 -2.37 -24.83 -14.91
C GLN A 19 -1.58 -24.12 -16.03
N ILE A 20 -0.26 -24.21 -16.05
CA ILE A 20 0.59 -23.59 -17.09
C ILE A 20 0.34 -24.24 -18.46
N LYS A 21 0.11 -25.55 -18.50
CA LYS A 21 -0.25 -26.25 -19.75
C LYS A 21 -1.60 -25.79 -20.30
N LYS A 22 -2.58 -25.52 -19.42
CA LYS A 22 -3.92 -25.06 -19.81
C LYS A 22 -3.89 -23.62 -20.36
N VAL A 23 -3.12 -22.74 -19.74
CA VAL A 23 -2.90 -21.36 -20.21
C VAL A 23 -2.12 -21.32 -21.53
N ALA A 24 -1.06 -22.11 -21.66
CA ALA A 24 -0.29 -22.22 -22.92
C ALA A 24 -1.16 -22.78 -24.08
N GLN A 25 -2.08 -23.69 -23.80
CA GLN A 25 -3.02 -24.23 -24.79
C GLN A 25 -4.08 -23.19 -25.19
N ILE A 26 -4.60 -22.41 -24.25
CA ILE A 26 -5.58 -21.32 -24.52
C ILE A 26 -4.91 -20.22 -25.35
N LEU A 27 -3.71 -19.83 -25.01
CA LEU A 27 -2.94 -18.83 -25.76
C LEU A 27 -2.58 -19.32 -27.19
N SER A 28 -2.21 -20.60 -27.33
CA SER A 28 -1.96 -21.20 -28.63
C SER A 28 -3.21 -21.20 -29.53
N ASN A 29 -4.39 -21.51 -28.97
CA ASN A 29 -5.65 -21.48 -29.67
C ASN A 29 -6.09 -20.07 -30.03
N PHE A 30 -5.88 -19.09 -29.15
CA PHE A 30 -6.17 -17.67 -29.41
C PHE A 30 -5.29 -17.13 -30.55
N PHE A 31 -4.01 -17.49 -30.58
CA PHE A 31 -3.09 -17.12 -31.67
C PHE A 31 -3.50 -17.70 -33.02
N VAL A 32 -3.97 -18.93 -33.06
CA VAL A 32 -4.43 -19.56 -34.30
C VAL A 32 -5.69 -18.89 -34.86
N VAL A 33 -6.63 -18.53 -33.98
CA VAL A 33 -7.87 -17.82 -34.36
C VAL A 33 -7.57 -16.39 -34.82
N TYR A 34 -6.70 -15.69 -34.09
CA TYR A 34 -6.30 -14.31 -34.41
C TYR A 34 -5.52 -14.23 -35.74
N PHE A 35 -4.64 -15.20 -36.00
CA PHE A 35 -3.90 -15.29 -37.26
C PHE A 35 -4.80 -15.63 -38.44
N LYS A 36 -5.82 -16.48 -38.27
CA LYS A 36 -6.85 -16.74 -39.28
C LYS A 36 -7.70 -15.51 -39.59
N TYR A 37 -8.06 -14.75 -38.55
CA TYR A 37 -8.83 -13.49 -38.72
C TYR A 37 -8.05 -12.42 -39.49
N PHE A 38 -6.76 -12.25 -39.17
CA PHE A 38 -5.89 -11.27 -39.86
C PHE A 38 -5.59 -11.66 -41.31
N LYS A 39 -5.39 -12.94 -41.57
CA LYS A 39 -5.11 -13.44 -42.93
C LYS A 39 -6.27 -13.16 -43.91
N ASN A 40 -7.48 -13.08 -43.42
CA ASN A 40 -8.68 -12.90 -44.22
C ASN A 40 -9.10 -11.42 -44.43
N LYS A 41 -8.51 -10.47 -43.71
CA LYS A 41 -8.94 -9.06 -43.76
C LYS A 41 -7.93 -8.05 -44.34
N ILE A 42 -6.69 -8.43 -44.60
CA ILE A 42 -5.66 -7.49 -45.06
C ILE A 42 -4.99 -8.03 -46.33
N ASN A 43 -5.37 -7.44 -47.44
CA ASN A 43 -4.73 -7.67 -48.76
C ASN A 43 -3.58 -6.66 -48.89
N LEU A 44 -2.38 -6.97 -48.43
CA LEU A 44 -1.18 -6.12 -48.53
C LEU A 44 -0.14 -6.77 -49.44
N GLY A 45 0.12 -6.11 -50.60
CA GLY A 45 1.18 -6.50 -51.51
C GLY A 45 2.58 -6.37 -50.92
N GLY A 46 3.39 -7.35 -51.22
CA GLY A 46 4.85 -7.43 -51.33
C GLY A 46 5.75 -6.64 -50.36
N ASN A 47 5.79 -6.91 -49.06
CA ASN A 47 6.99 -6.73 -48.19
C ASN A 47 6.71 -7.25 -46.76
N TRP A 48 6.23 -8.45 -46.64
CA TRP A 48 5.75 -9.05 -45.39
C TRP A 48 6.84 -9.39 -44.38
N GLN A 49 8.05 -9.68 -44.82
CA GLN A 49 9.10 -10.18 -43.88
C GLN A 49 9.72 -9.10 -43.01
N ARG A 50 9.79 -7.84 -43.44
CA ARG A 50 10.34 -6.74 -42.61
C ARG A 50 9.31 -6.17 -41.62
N ASN A 51 8.05 -6.07 -42.00
CA ASN A 51 7.01 -5.49 -41.14
C ASN A 51 6.47 -6.49 -40.13
N ALA A 52 6.48 -7.79 -40.43
CA ALA A 52 6.08 -8.83 -39.48
C ALA A 52 7.07 -8.94 -38.30
N SER A 53 8.38 -8.72 -38.55
CA SER A 53 9.39 -8.71 -37.49
C SER A 53 9.24 -7.51 -36.55
N PHE A 54 8.85 -6.36 -37.04
CA PHE A 54 8.65 -5.15 -36.23
C PHE A 54 7.34 -5.21 -35.42
N LEU A 55 6.25 -5.71 -36.00
CA LEU A 55 5.01 -6.00 -35.27
C LEU A 55 5.20 -7.11 -34.22
N PHE A 56 6.05 -8.09 -34.52
CA PHE A 56 6.39 -9.17 -33.59
C PHE A 56 7.22 -8.67 -32.40
N LEU A 57 8.12 -7.71 -32.61
CA LEU A 57 8.84 -7.03 -31.50
C LEU A 57 7.93 -6.18 -30.64
N LEU A 58 6.97 -5.46 -31.23
CA LEU A 58 5.97 -4.64 -30.51
C LEU A 58 4.97 -5.48 -29.70
N LEU A 59 4.66 -6.69 -30.15
CA LEU A 59 3.79 -7.65 -29.45
C LEU A 59 4.53 -8.45 -28.35
N LEU A 60 5.86 -8.54 -28.41
CA LEU A 60 6.69 -9.19 -27.39
C LEU A 60 7.09 -8.27 -26.23
N LEU A 61 7.07 -6.96 -26.43
CA LEU A 61 7.35 -5.98 -25.37
C LEU A 61 6.40 -6.08 -24.16
N PRO A 62 5.05 -6.26 -24.34
CA PRO A 62 4.17 -6.54 -23.21
C PRO A 62 4.40 -7.94 -22.59
N PHE A 63 4.81 -8.94 -23.41
CA PHE A 63 5.01 -10.32 -22.92
C PHE A 63 6.29 -10.49 -22.09
N GLN A 64 7.34 -9.73 -22.37
CA GLN A 64 8.53 -9.70 -21.51
C GLN A 64 8.27 -8.99 -20.18
N SER A 65 7.37 -8.00 -20.15
CA SER A 65 6.91 -7.40 -18.90
C SER A 65 5.96 -8.29 -18.10
N PHE A 66 5.15 -9.14 -18.76
CA PHE A 66 4.24 -10.08 -18.08
C PHE A 66 4.93 -11.31 -17.48
N SER A 67 6.02 -11.80 -18.07
CA SER A 67 6.77 -12.94 -17.50
C SER A 67 7.59 -12.56 -16.26
N ASN A 68 7.88 -11.27 -16.05
CA ASN A 68 8.51 -10.76 -14.83
C ASN A 68 7.52 -10.46 -13.69
N PHE A 69 6.20 -10.56 -13.93
CA PHE A 69 5.16 -10.24 -12.93
C PHE A 69 4.70 -11.44 -12.10
N TYR A 70 5.01 -12.69 -12.50
CA TYR A 70 4.60 -13.88 -11.75
C TYR A 70 5.76 -14.85 -11.59
N GLY A 71 6.27 -14.96 -10.34
CA GLY A 71 7.04 -16.14 -9.95
C GLY A 71 8.47 -15.93 -9.46
N VAL A 72 8.77 -14.90 -8.68
CA VAL A 72 9.85 -15.05 -7.70
C VAL A 72 9.21 -15.72 -6.49
N GLU A 73 9.30 -17.05 -6.39
CA GLU A 73 9.02 -17.74 -5.14
C GLU A 73 9.99 -17.16 -4.10
N LEU A 74 9.41 -16.58 -3.07
CA LEU A 74 10.16 -16.11 -1.92
C LEU A 74 10.85 -17.34 -1.32
N GLU A 75 12.18 -17.40 -1.30
CA GLU A 75 12.91 -18.48 -0.66
C GLU A 75 12.53 -18.58 0.82
N ASN A 76 12.29 -19.80 1.30
CA ASN A 76 12.05 -20.02 2.73
C ASN A 76 13.39 -19.88 3.48
N GLY A 77 13.34 -19.50 4.74
CA GLY A 77 14.48 -19.56 5.64
C GLY A 77 15.05 -20.99 5.66
N GLY A 78 16.34 -21.13 5.84
CA GLY A 78 16.96 -22.44 6.02
C GLY A 78 16.59 -23.05 7.36
N ASP A 79 16.89 -24.34 7.55
CA ASP A 79 16.74 -25.06 8.81
C ASP A 79 17.51 -24.34 9.93
N MET A 80 16.90 -24.14 11.08
CA MET A 80 17.52 -23.47 12.22
C MET A 80 17.31 -24.23 13.52
N ASN A 81 18.39 -24.44 14.27
CA ASN A 81 18.29 -25.08 15.58
C ASN A 81 17.46 -24.22 16.54
N LEU A 82 16.54 -24.85 17.29
CA LEU A 82 15.62 -24.19 18.20
C LEU A 82 16.33 -23.35 19.27
N GLU A 83 17.47 -23.81 19.80
CA GLU A 83 18.24 -23.04 20.80
C GLU A 83 18.70 -21.70 20.25
N ASN A 84 19.17 -21.67 19.00
CA ASN A 84 19.56 -20.43 18.32
C ASN A 84 18.37 -19.53 18.07
N LEU A 85 17.23 -20.11 17.70
CA LEU A 85 16.00 -19.39 17.38
C LEU A 85 15.44 -18.63 18.59
N ILE A 86 15.57 -19.22 19.79
CA ILE A 86 14.96 -18.68 21.03
C ILE A 86 15.96 -17.97 21.94
N LYS A 87 17.25 -17.96 21.64
CA LYS A 87 18.32 -17.43 22.54
C LYS A 87 18.10 -15.99 23.01
N ASN A 88 17.38 -15.16 22.22
CA ASN A 88 17.09 -13.77 22.54
C ASN A 88 15.68 -13.57 23.16
N LEU A 89 15.01 -14.65 23.53
CA LEU A 89 13.71 -14.60 24.18
C LEU A 89 13.88 -14.76 25.71
N GLU A 90 13.16 -13.96 26.46
CA GLU A 90 12.95 -14.21 27.89
C GLU A 90 11.86 -15.29 27.99
N ALA A 91 12.29 -16.55 28.12
CA ALA A 91 11.39 -17.70 28.05
C ALA A 91 11.72 -18.75 29.11
N LYS A 92 10.68 -19.42 29.62
CA LYS A 92 10.81 -20.69 30.33
C LYS A 92 10.72 -21.82 29.31
N VAL A 93 11.77 -22.62 29.21
CA VAL A 93 11.82 -23.76 28.29
C VAL A 93 11.44 -25.04 29.03
N ILE A 94 10.59 -25.86 28.41
CA ILE A 94 10.14 -27.16 28.89
C ILE A 94 10.42 -28.18 27.80
N GLY A 95 11.26 -29.19 28.08
CA GLY A 95 11.68 -30.21 27.12
C GLY A 95 13.03 -29.90 26.45
N GLU A 96 13.40 -30.74 25.48
CA GLU A 96 14.67 -30.66 24.75
C GLU A 96 14.64 -29.59 23.67
N THR A 97 15.72 -28.81 23.51
CA THR A 97 15.82 -27.72 22.55
C THR A 97 16.80 -28.00 21.41
N ASN A 98 17.59 -29.08 21.53
CA ASN A 98 18.53 -29.47 20.44
C ASN A 98 17.80 -30.18 19.30
N LEU A 99 17.01 -29.41 18.56
CA LEU A 99 16.26 -29.89 17.38
C LEU A 99 16.16 -28.78 16.32
N ASP A 100 16.02 -29.16 15.07
CA ASP A 100 15.94 -28.24 13.96
C ASP A 100 14.49 -27.85 13.66
N ILE A 101 14.27 -26.56 13.44
CA ILE A 101 13.00 -25.95 13.03
C ILE A 101 13.10 -25.66 11.54
N LEU A 102 12.19 -26.28 10.75
CA LEU A 102 12.16 -26.15 9.29
C LEU A 102 11.33 -24.93 8.83
N ASP A 103 10.34 -24.52 9.61
CA ASP A 103 9.52 -23.33 9.34
C ASP A 103 8.69 -22.98 10.60
N ILE A 104 8.03 -21.83 10.57
CA ILE A 104 7.27 -21.29 11.70
C ILE A 104 5.86 -20.95 11.22
N THR A 105 4.84 -21.34 11.99
CA THR A 105 3.45 -20.99 11.67
C THR A 105 2.61 -20.76 12.93
N TYR A 106 1.63 -19.87 12.82
CA TYR A 106 0.59 -19.65 13.82
C TYR A 106 -0.79 -20.18 13.38
N ASN A 107 -0.82 -20.93 12.26
CA ASN A 107 -2.03 -21.61 11.78
C ASN A 107 -1.86 -23.12 11.92
N SER A 108 -2.60 -23.74 12.87
CA SER A 108 -2.54 -25.17 13.17
C SER A 108 -2.79 -26.07 11.95
N LYS A 109 -3.61 -25.61 11.00
CA LYS A 109 -3.90 -26.34 9.75
C LYS A 109 -2.74 -26.33 8.74
N LYS A 110 -1.77 -25.41 8.91
CA LYS A 110 -0.58 -25.28 8.05
C LYS A 110 0.66 -25.95 8.67
N VAL A 111 0.54 -26.46 9.90
CA VAL A 111 1.63 -27.17 10.56
C VAL A 111 2.04 -28.40 9.75
N LYS A 112 3.35 -28.60 9.62
CA LYS A 112 3.99 -29.80 9.04
C LYS A 112 5.08 -30.28 9.98
N LYS A 113 5.60 -31.48 9.71
CA LYS A 113 6.72 -32.06 10.48
C LYS A 113 7.90 -31.08 10.53
N GLY A 114 8.43 -30.85 11.74
CA GLY A 114 9.58 -29.96 11.95
C GLY A 114 9.22 -28.46 12.11
N TYR A 115 7.94 -28.09 12.15
CA TYR A 115 7.53 -26.69 12.31
C TYR A 115 7.49 -26.26 13.79
N LEU A 116 7.81 -25.00 14.04
CA LEU A 116 7.47 -24.33 15.30
C LEU A 116 6.04 -23.78 15.18
N PHE A 117 5.15 -24.23 16.04
CA PHE A 117 3.79 -23.65 16.13
C PHE A 117 3.73 -22.56 17.19
N VAL A 118 3.17 -21.39 16.85
CA VAL A 118 3.03 -20.24 17.74
C VAL A 118 1.59 -20.05 18.14
N CYS A 119 1.29 -20.15 19.44
CA CYS A 119 -0.03 -19.95 20.01
C CYS A 119 -0.33 -18.44 20.12
N LEU A 120 -1.01 -17.86 19.14
CA LEU A 120 -1.44 -16.45 19.19
C LEU A 120 -2.85 -16.34 19.78
N CYS A 121 -3.02 -15.45 20.76
CA CYS A 121 -4.35 -15.04 21.21
C CYS A 121 -4.94 -14.02 20.21
N GLY A 122 -6.03 -14.41 19.52
CA GLY A 122 -6.81 -13.57 18.62
C GLY A 122 -8.07 -13.02 19.32
N GLU A 123 -8.83 -12.18 18.61
CA GLU A 123 -10.11 -11.65 19.11
C GLU A 123 -11.19 -12.75 19.24
N ASN A 124 -11.19 -13.74 18.35
CA ASN A 124 -12.24 -14.77 18.22
C ASN A 124 -11.73 -16.17 18.58
N SER A 125 -10.44 -16.38 18.82
CA SER A 125 -9.87 -17.70 19.10
C SER A 125 -8.55 -17.58 19.84
N ASP A 126 -8.28 -18.55 20.74
CA ASP A 126 -7.00 -18.70 21.43
C ASP A 126 -6.18 -19.80 20.73
N GLY A 127 -5.00 -19.45 20.21
CA GLY A 127 -4.09 -20.38 19.55
C GLY A 127 -3.64 -21.55 20.45
N HIS A 128 -3.69 -21.37 21.78
CA HIS A 128 -3.36 -22.43 22.74
C HIS A 128 -4.31 -23.62 22.66
N ASP A 129 -5.57 -23.39 22.26
CA ASP A 129 -6.56 -24.47 22.12
C ASP A 129 -6.23 -25.44 20.98
N PHE A 130 -5.40 -25.00 20.04
CA PHE A 130 -4.97 -25.78 18.87
C PHE A 130 -3.58 -26.44 19.05
N ALA A 131 -2.96 -26.36 20.24
CA ALA A 131 -1.62 -26.90 20.48
C ALA A 131 -1.56 -28.42 20.26
N LYS A 132 -2.57 -29.19 20.71
CA LYS A 132 -2.67 -30.64 20.47
C LYS A 132 -2.83 -31.00 18.99
N ASP A 133 -3.55 -30.18 18.24
CA ASP A 133 -3.69 -30.40 16.80
C ASP A 133 -2.39 -30.11 16.07
N ALA A 134 -1.65 -29.08 16.50
CA ALA A 134 -0.33 -28.78 15.97
C ALA A 134 0.66 -29.92 16.23
N GLU A 135 0.67 -30.50 17.45
CA GLU A 135 1.48 -31.67 17.78
C GLU A 135 1.13 -32.86 16.88
N ARG A 136 -0.16 -33.19 16.71
CA ARG A 136 -0.62 -34.27 15.82
C ARG A 136 -0.20 -34.06 14.37
N ASN A 137 -0.18 -32.81 13.92
CA ASN A 137 0.24 -32.42 12.57
C ASN A 137 1.78 -32.40 12.39
N GLY A 138 2.53 -32.68 13.47
CA GLY A 138 3.99 -32.85 13.44
C GLY A 138 4.79 -31.60 13.81
N ALA A 139 4.20 -30.67 14.58
CA ALA A 139 5.00 -29.59 15.17
C ALA A 139 6.18 -30.16 15.96
N ALA A 140 7.35 -29.57 15.80
CA ALA A 140 8.56 -29.96 16.55
C ALA A 140 8.61 -29.30 17.92
N ALA A 141 8.04 -28.09 18.05
CA ALA A 141 7.96 -27.34 19.30
C ALA A 141 6.77 -26.37 19.30
N ILE A 142 6.39 -25.88 20.48
CA ILE A 142 5.30 -24.90 20.68
C ILE A 142 5.87 -23.64 21.35
N LEU A 143 5.54 -22.45 20.81
CA LEU A 143 5.74 -21.18 21.47
C LEU A 143 4.39 -20.71 22.03
N CYS A 144 4.28 -20.49 23.33
CA CYS A 144 3.03 -20.24 24.05
C CYS A 144 3.19 -19.22 25.19
N GLU A 145 2.07 -18.70 25.72
CA GLU A 145 2.06 -17.79 26.88
C GLU A 145 1.77 -18.53 28.18
N LYS A 146 1.24 -19.74 28.12
CA LYS A 146 0.97 -20.66 29.24
C LYS A 146 1.31 -22.08 28.81
N GLN A 147 1.75 -22.91 29.75
CA GLN A 147 2.00 -24.32 29.50
C GLN A 147 0.74 -25.03 28.96
N VAL A 148 0.89 -25.82 27.91
CA VAL A 148 -0.18 -26.58 27.25
C VAL A 148 0.07 -28.09 27.41
N GLN A 149 -0.97 -28.91 27.22
CA GLN A 149 -0.88 -30.37 27.39
C GLN A 149 -0.42 -31.03 26.06
N VAL A 150 0.89 -30.99 25.81
CA VAL A 150 1.58 -31.65 24.71
C VAL A 150 2.86 -32.31 25.16
N ASN A 151 3.39 -33.28 24.39
CA ASN A 151 4.61 -34.02 24.70
C ASN A 151 5.86 -33.49 24.02
N ILE A 152 5.72 -32.46 23.18
CA ILE A 152 6.82 -31.80 22.48
C ILE A 152 7.32 -30.57 23.25
N PRO A 153 8.54 -30.09 23.02
CA PRO A 153 9.12 -28.93 23.68
C PRO A 153 8.23 -27.69 23.64
N GLN A 154 8.19 -26.96 24.75
CA GLN A 154 7.40 -25.74 24.91
C GLN A 154 8.29 -24.58 25.32
N ILE A 155 8.14 -23.47 24.64
CA ILE A 155 8.80 -22.20 24.93
C ILE A 155 7.73 -21.25 25.46
N VAL A 156 7.74 -21.05 26.81
CA VAL A 156 6.73 -20.23 27.47
C VAL A 156 7.27 -18.81 27.65
N VAL A 157 6.58 -17.85 27.07
CA VAL A 157 6.94 -16.41 27.03
C VAL A 157 5.81 -15.56 27.59
N SER A 158 6.12 -14.32 28.00
CA SER A 158 5.10 -13.37 28.47
C SER A 158 4.19 -12.83 27.36
N SER A 159 4.65 -12.82 26.10
CA SER A 159 3.86 -12.39 24.94
C SER A 159 4.33 -13.12 23.67
N THR A 160 3.46 -13.96 23.13
CA THR A 160 3.72 -14.67 21.86
C THR A 160 3.75 -13.71 20.66
N ARG A 161 3.04 -12.58 20.73
CA ARG A 161 3.07 -11.56 19.66
C ARG A 161 4.45 -10.90 19.54
N LYS A 162 5.05 -10.49 20.66
CA LYS A 162 6.41 -9.93 20.69
C LYS A 162 7.45 -10.98 20.31
N ALA A 163 7.31 -12.18 20.85
CA ALA A 163 8.19 -13.30 20.54
C ALA A 163 8.14 -13.69 19.06
N LEU A 164 6.95 -13.67 18.42
CA LEU A 164 6.77 -13.99 16.99
C LEU A 164 7.67 -13.13 16.09
N SER A 165 7.69 -11.81 16.30
CA SER A 165 8.55 -10.91 15.52
C SER A 165 10.04 -11.21 15.72
N LYS A 166 10.47 -11.45 16.96
CA LYS A 166 11.86 -11.81 17.28
C LYS A 166 12.27 -13.16 16.70
N VAL A 167 11.36 -14.14 16.72
CA VAL A 167 11.60 -15.48 16.18
C VAL A 167 11.74 -15.42 14.65
N PHE A 168 10.83 -14.73 13.93
CA PHE A 168 10.99 -14.55 12.48
C PHE A 168 12.21 -13.72 12.10
N SER A 169 12.54 -12.69 12.91
CA SER A 169 13.78 -11.95 12.72
C SER A 169 15.00 -12.89 12.75
N CYS A 170 15.09 -13.73 13.79
CA CYS A 170 16.18 -14.70 13.93
C CYS A 170 16.17 -15.72 12.80
N PHE A 171 15.02 -16.28 12.45
CA PHE A 171 14.83 -17.28 11.39
C PHE A 171 15.30 -16.80 10.02
N TYR A 172 15.19 -15.50 9.74
CA TYR A 172 15.69 -14.87 8.51
C TYR A 172 17.06 -14.18 8.68
N ASP A 173 17.87 -14.57 9.69
CA ASP A 173 19.23 -14.07 9.92
C ASP A 173 19.27 -12.56 10.25
N ASN A 174 18.31 -12.08 11.04
CA ASN A 174 18.20 -10.71 11.55
C ASN A 174 18.43 -9.64 10.46
N PRO A 175 17.68 -9.66 9.36
CA PRO A 175 17.93 -8.81 8.20
C PRO A 175 17.79 -7.32 8.52
N GLN A 176 16.98 -6.94 9.52
CA GLN A 176 16.80 -5.56 9.97
C GLN A 176 18.11 -4.93 10.48
N ASN A 177 19.06 -5.72 10.96
CA ASN A 177 20.35 -5.20 11.44
C ASN A 177 21.31 -4.83 10.30
N LYS A 178 21.02 -5.28 9.08
CA LYS A 178 21.82 -5.04 7.87
C LYS A 178 21.26 -3.91 7.00
N LEU A 179 20.13 -3.32 7.40
CA LEU A 179 19.37 -2.31 6.67
C LEU A 179 19.18 -1.04 7.52
N LYS A 180 19.16 0.12 6.88
CA LYS A 180 18.71 1.37 7.49
C LYS A 180 17.22 1.53 7.23
N ILE A 181 16.39 1.32 8.24
CA ILE A 181 14.93 1.31 8.09
C ILE A 181 14.35 2.63 8.56
N ILE A 182 13.60 3.32 7.70
CA ILE A 182 12.84 4.52 7.99
C ILE A 182 11.39 4.10 8.24
N GLY A 183 10.86 4.37 9.43
CA GLY A 183 9.50 4.01 9.81
C GLY A 183 8.56 5.21 9.81
N LEU A 184 7.48 5.17 9.02
CA LEU A 184 6.50 6.24 8.93
C LEU A 184 5.19 5.85 9.61
N THR A 185 4.73 6.64 10.57
CA THR A 185 3.40 6.51 11.15
C THR A 185 2.62 7.82 11.05
N GLY A 186 1.32 7.72 11.18
CA GLY A 186 0.39 8.83 11.10
C GLY A 186 -0.97 8.36 10.58
N THR A 187 -1.97 9.23 10.52
CA THR A 187 -3.27 8.89 9.93
C THR A 187 -3.18 8.98 8.42
N ASN A 188 -2.83 10.13 7.88
CA ASN A 188 -2.75 10.42 6.45
C ASN A 188 -1.30 10.69 6.01
N GLY A 189 -1.02 10.65 4.71
CA GLY A 189 0.26 11.06 4.12
C GLY A 189 1.37 10.00 4.09
N LYS A 190 1.27 8.89 4.84
CA LYS A 190 2.33 7.85 4.92
C LYS A 190 2.82 7.37 3.55
N THR A 191 1.91 6.95 2.71
CA THR A 191 2.24 6.38 1.38
C THR A 191 2.94 7.40 0.50
N THR A 192 2.40 8.60 0.35
CA THR A 192 3.03 9.63 -0.49
C THR A 192 4.41 10.01 0.06
N THR A 193 4.53 10.21 1.38
CA THR A 193 5.82 10.52 2.02
C THR A 193 6.83 9.40 1.82
N SER A 194 6.42 8.13 1.90
CA SER A 194 7.34 7.00 1.66
C SER A 194 7.88 6.96 0.24
N PHE A 195 7.05 7.26 -0.77
CA PHE A 195 7.50 7.37 -2.16
C PHE A 195 8.40 8.58 -2.40
N LEU A 196 8.13 9.72 -1.76
CA LEU A 196 8.99 10.91 -1.83
C LEU A 196 10.37 10.63 -1.21
N ILE A 197 10.43 10.01 -0.02
CA ILE A 197 11.70 9.61 0.60
C ILE A 197 12.47 8.65 -0.32
N LYS A 198 11.79 7.63 -0.86
CA LYS A 198 12.39 6.69 -1.81
C LYS A 198 12.96 7.43 -3.02
N SER A 199 12.20 8.34 -3.63
CA SER A 199 12.65 9.14 -4.78
C SER A 199 13.91 9.96 -4.48
N ILE A 200 13.98 10.61 -3.31
CA ILE A 200 15.15 11.42 -2.93
C ILE A 200 16.38 10.54 -2.67
N LEU A 201 16.20 9.42 -1.96
CA LEU A 201 17.30 8.51 -1.66
C LEU A 201 17.85 7.83 -2.93
N GLU A 202 16.97 7.46 -3.88
CA GLU A 202 17.39 6.93 -5.18
C GLU A 202 18.12 8.00 -6.02
N GLU A 203 17.69 9.27 -5.97
CA GLU A 203 18.41 10.39 -6.61
C GLU A 203 19.79 10.61 -5.97
N SER A 204 19.95 10.25 -4.70
CA SER A 204 21.27 10.26 -4.03
C SER A 204 22.14 9.03 -4.35
N GLY A 205 21.69 8.15 -5.26
CA GLY A 205 22.41 6.94 -5.68
C GLY A 205 22.24 5.75 -4.74
N LYS A 206 21.31 5.79 -3.79
CA LYS A 206 21.08 4.71 -2.84
C LYS A 206 20.14 3.64 -3.41
N LYS A 207 20.37 2.38 -3.02
CA LYS A 207 19.42 1.30 -3.29
C LYS A 207 18.36 1.26 -2.22
N VAL A 208 17.10 1.49 -2.60
CA VAL A 208 15.98 1.68 -1.67
C VAL A 208 14.91 0.63 -1.89
N GLY A 209 14.50 -0.04 -0.80
CA GLY A 209 13.29 -0.84 -0.72
C GLY A 209 12.14 -0.03 -0.12
N LEU A 210 10.91 -0.40 -0.46
CA LEU A 210 9.71 0.21 0.13
C LEU A 210 8.73 -0.87 0.57
N ILE A 211 8.12 -0.72 1.73
CA ILE A 211 7.04 -1.58 2.25
C ILE A 211 5.89 -0.67 2.69
N GLY A 212 4.71 -0.84 2.14
CA GLY A 212 3.58 0.03 2.48
C GLY A 212 2.23 -0.46 1.96
N THR A 213 1.26 0.43 1.98
CA THR A 213 -0.14 0.17 1.59
C THR A 213 -0.25 -0.35 0.16
N GLN A 214 0.59 0.11 -0.75
CA GLN A 214 0.60 -0.37 -2.12
C GLN A 214 1.29 -1.72 -2.32
N GLY A 215 1.99 -2.24 -1.30
CA GLY A 215 2.78 -3.46 -1.38
C GLY A 215 4.26 -3.23 -1.05
N ALA A 216 5.13 -4.16 -1.46
CA ALA A 216 6.57 -4.03 -1.28
C ALA A 216 7.29 -3.91 -2.64
N PHE A 217 8.29 -3.04 -2.70
CA PHE A 217 9.09 -2.76 -3.88
C PHE A 217 10.55 -3.02 -3.58
N ILE A 218 11.20 -3.87 -4.39
CA ILE A 218 12.62 -4.20 -4.32
C ILE A 218 13.22 -3.95 -5.71
N GLY A 219 13.84 -2.80 -5.91
CA GLY A 219 14.22 -2.37 -7.25
C GLY A 219 12.99 -2.24 -8.16
N LYS A 220 12.94 -3.06 -9.22
CA LYS A 220 11.79 -3.14 -10.15
C LYS A 220 10.78 -4.24 -9.80
N GLN A 221 11.05 -5.04 -8.79
CA GLN A 221 10.16 -6.11 -8.36
C GLN A 221 9.08 -5.56 -7.45
N PHE A 222 7.88 -6.09 -7.60
CA PHE A 222 6.70 -5.77 -6.81
C PHE A 222 6.15 -7.02 -6.13
N PHE A 223 5.79 -6.89 -4.84
CA PHE A 223 5.20 -7.96 -4.04
C PHE A 223 3.94 -7.43 -3.37
N GLN A 224 2.82 -8.10 -3.61
CA GLN A 224 1.57 -7.76 -2.93
C GLN A 224 1.63 -8.21 -1.47
N THR A 225 1.40 -7.29 -0.54
CA THR A 225 1.49 -7.57 0.90
C THR A 225 0.12 -7.75 1.57
N GLY A 226 -0.94 -7.24 0.97
CA GLY A 226 -2.30 -7.27 1.51
C GLY A 226 -2.54 -6.38 2.73
N LEU A 227 -1.48 -5.92 3.39
CA LEU A 227 -1.51 -5.05 4.57
C LEU A 227 -0.48 -3.93 4.42
N THR A 228 -0.78 -2.75 4.95
CA THR A 228 0.15 -1.61 5.00
C THR A 228 1.48 -1.98 5.66
N THR A 229 1.42 -2.71 6.77
CA THR A 229 2.57 -3.33 7.43
C THR A 229 2.30 -4.82 7.48
N PRO A 230 3.08 -5.65 6.78
CA PRO A 230 2.90 -7.09 6.74
C PRO A 230 2.97 -7.75 8.12
N ASP A 231 2.45 -8.98 8.23
CA ASP A 231 2.69 -9.82 9.38
C ASP A 231 4.18 -10.21 9.48
N PRO A 232 4.70 -10.50 10.69
CA PRO A 232 6.14 -10.73 10.91
C PRO A 232 6.76 -11.74 9.94
N GLN A 233 6.07 -12.83 9.60
CA GLN A 233 6.56 -13.81 8.64
C GLN A 233 6.92 -13.18 7.29
N LEU A 234 5.96 -12.45 6.70
CA LEU A 234 6.18 -11.80 5.40
C LEU A 234 7.12 -10.60 5.53
N LEU A 235 7.03 -9.84 6.62
CA LEU A 235 7.88 -8.67 6.86
C LEU A 235 9.36 -9.04 6.87
N PHE A 236 9.79 -9.98 7.73
CA PHE A 236 11.20 -10.36 7.84
C PHE A 236 11.69 -11.11 6.59
N LYS A 237 10.83 -11.86 5.92
CA LYS A 237 11.11 -12.47 4.63
C LYS A 237 11.42 -11.43 3.55
N LEU A 238 10.63 -10.36 3.46
CA LEU A 238 10.87 -9.24 2.54
C LEU A 238 12.17 -8.50 2.89
N LEU A 239 12.42 -8.24 4.19
CA LEU A 239 13.67 -7.61 4.62
C LEU A 239 14.89 -8.46 4.26
N LYS A 240 14.82 -9.79 4.42
CA LYS A 240 15.89 -10.72 3.99
C LYS A 240 16.16 -10.60 2.50
N GLN A 241 15.11 -10.61 1.68
CA GLN A 241 15.27 -10.42 0.23
C GLN A 241 15.88 -9.06 -0.11
N MET A 242 15.46 -7.99 0.59
CA MET A 242 16.06 -6.66 0.39
C MET A 242 17.57 -6.68 0.67
N VAL A 243 18.01 -7.37 1.75
CA VAL A 243 19.45 -7.60 2.01
C VAL A 243 20.11 -8.33 0.87
N ASP A 244 19.52 -9.42 0.38
CA ASP A 244 20.09 -10.26 -0.68
C ASP A 244 20.20 -9.51 -2.02
N PHE A 245 19.28 -8.55 -2.26
CA PHE A 245 19.33 -7.61 -3.40
C PHE A 245 20.32 -6.46 -3.21
N GLY A 246 20.94 -6.34 -2.03
CA GLY A 246 21.88 -5.28 -1.70
C GLY A 246 21.20 -3.92 -1.50
N VAL A 247 19.95 -3.92 -1.02
CA VAL A 247 19.25 -2.70 -0.56
C VAL A 247 19.99 -2.14 0.65
N GLU A 248 20.15 -0.81 0.70
CA GLU A 248 20.79 -0.10 1.81
C GLU A 248 19.74 0.53 2.76
N TYR A 249 18.68 1.07 2.19
CA TYR A 249 17.62 1.77 2.91
C TYR A 249 16.26 1.13 2.65
N VAL A 250 15.45 0.99 3.68
CA VAL A 250 14.06 0.56 3.56
C VAL A 250 13.16 1.65 4.10
N VAL A 251 12.22 2.10 3.28
CA VAL A 251 11.17 3.02 3.71
C VAL A 251 9.91 2.21 3.99
N MET A 252 9.43 2.22 5.23
CA MET A 252 8.35 1.36 5.68
C MET A 252 7.20 2.15 6.31
N GLU A 253 5.99 1.98 5.80
CA GLU A 253 4.78 2.45 6.47
C GLU A 253 4.50 1.56 7.69
N VAL A 254 4.39 2.17 8.88
CA VAL A 254 4.12 1.49 10.15
C VAL A 254 2.73 1.90 10.65
N SER A 255 1.75 1.04 10.42
CA SER A 255 0.36 1.28 10.82
C SER A 255 0.19 1.19 12.34
N ALA A 256 -0.80 1.92 12.89
CA ALA A 256 -1.13 1.83 14.31
C ALA A 256 -1.49 0.40 14.74
N HIS A 257 -2.17 -0.37 13.88
CA HIS A 257 -2.46 -1.79 14.13
C HIS A 257 -1.17 -2.62 14.25
N ALA A 258 -0.18 -2.38 13.38
CA ALA A 258 1.09 -3.10 13.45
C ALA A 258 1.84 -2.81 14.75
N LEU A 259 1.81 -1.55 15.20
CA LEU A 259 2.41 -1.14 16.49
C LEU A 259 1.63 -1.72 17.68
N ALA A 260 0.29 -1.71 17.63
CA ALA A 260 -0.53 -2.31 18.68
C ALA A 260 -0.31 -3.82 18.81
N LEU A 261 -0.11 -4.50 17.70
CA LEU A 261 0.09 -5.95 17.60
C LEU A 261 1.57 -6.37 17.61
N ASP A 262 2.49 -5.47 17.96
CA ASP A 262 3.93 -5.67 18.10
C ASP A 262 4.60 -6.33 16.87
N LYS A 263 4.07 -6.09 15.64
CA LYS A 263 4.58 -6.70 14.40
C LYS A 263 6.00 -6.25 14.01
N THR A 264 6.44 -5.12 14.54
CA THR A 264 7.77 -4.54 14.28
C THR A 264 8.72 -4.67 15.45
N GLU A 265 8.39 -5.52 16.42
CA GLU A 265 9.26 -5.76 17.59
C GLU A 265 10.63 -6.29 17.15
N GLY A 266 11.70 -5.73 17.71
CA GLY A 266 13.08 -6.05 17.34
C GLY A 266 13.63 -5.25 16.13
N ILE A 267 12.84 -4.36 15.52
CA ILE A 267 13.33 -3.39 14.53
C ILE A 267 13.70 -2.09 15.24
N VAL A 268 14.92 -1.61 15.02
CA VAL A 268 15.36 -0.26 15.38
C VAL A 268 15.37 0.59 14.13
N PHE A 269 14.51 1.62 14.09
CA PHE A 269 14.40 2.51 12.93
C PHE A 269 15.51 3.55 12.96
N GLU A 270 16.12 3.82 11.81
CA GLU A 270 17.09 4.91 11.63
C GLU A 270 16.42 6.27 11.84
N VAL A 271 15.21 6.43 11.27
CA VAL A 271 14.37 7.61 11.44
C VAL A 271 12.92 7.17 11.68
N GLY A 272 12.30 7.67 12.75
CA GLY A 272 10.86 7.57 12.97
C GLY A 272 10.16 8.85 12.50
N VAL A 273 9.13 8.72 11.66
CA VAL A 273 8.42 9.87 11.06
C VAL A 273 6.98 9.89 11.56
N LEU A 274 6.53 11.04 12.07
CA LEU A 274 5.12 11.31 12.34
C LEU A 274 4.57 12.28 11.28
N THR A 275 3.57 11.84 10.52
CA THR A 275 2.90 12.71 9.54
C THR A 275 1.79 13.55 10.18
N ASN A 276 0.82 12.93 10.85
CA ASN A 276 -0.29 13.58 11.55
C ASN A 276 -1.08 12.58 12.40
N LEU A 277 -2.00 13.12 13.23
CA LEU A 277 -2.93 12.33 14.01
C LEU A 277 -4.35 12.92 13.91
N THR A 278 -5.22 12.33 13.07
CA THR A 278 -6.63 12.66 12.94
C THR A 278 -7.50 11.43 13.20
N GLN A 279 -8.83 11.58 13.28
CA GLN A 279 -9.73 10.47 13.61
C GLN A 279 -9.71 9.37 12.55
N ASP A 280 -9.36 8.16 12.96
CA ASP A 280 -9.56 6.92 12.19
C ASP A 280 -9.46 5.69 13.11
N HIS A 281 -9.91 4.52 12.62
CA HIS A 281 -9.75 3.21 13.28
C HIS A 281 -10.33 3.12 14.71
N LEU A 282 -11.35 3.90 15.05
CA LEU A 282 -11.99 3.82 16.38
C LEU A 282 -12.80 2.53 16.57
N ASP A 283 -13.13 1.81 15.50
CA ASP A 283 -13.64 0.44 15.54
C ASP A 283 -12.70 -0.49 16.33
N PHE A 284 -11.40 -0.39 16.13
CA PHE A 284 -10.37 -1.18 16.82
C PHE A 284 -9.89 -0.52 18.11
N PHE A 285 -9.48 0.75 18.06
CA PHE A 285 -8.85 1.43 19.20
C PHE A 285 -9.84 1.94 20.24
N LYS A 286 -11.13 2.07 19.93
CA LYS A 286 -12.24 2.56 20.77
C LYS A 286 -12.16 4.06 21.11
N THR A 287 -10.96 4.59 21.35
CA THR A 287 -10.75 6.02 21.68
C THR A 287 -9.55 6.60 20.92
N MET A 288 -9.56 7.91 20.71
CA MET A 288 -8.42 8.63 20.13
C MET A 288 -7.15 8.49 21.01
N GLU A 289 -7.29 8.40 22.33
CA GLU A 289 -6.14 8.23 23.21
C GLU A 289 -5.45 6.87 23.01
N ASN A 290 -6.22 5.78 22.86
CA ASN A 290 -5.67 4.46 22.53
C ASN A 290 -4.99 4.46 21.14
N TYR A 291 -5.60 5.14 20.16
CA TYR A 291 -5.03 5.27 18.82
C TYR A 291 -3.72 6.05 18.83
N LYS A 292 -3.67 7.17 19.55
CA LYS A 292 -2.47 7.96 19.81
C LYS A 292 -1.38 7.13 20.50
N ARG A 293 -1.74 6.41 21.58
CA ARG A 293 -0.82 5.54 22.32
C ARG A 293 -0.22 4.44 21.43
N ALA A 294 -1.02 3.87 20.52
CA ALA A 294 -0.52 2.88 19.56
C ALA A 294 0.56 3.48 18.64
N LYS A 295 0.35 4.69 18.10
CA LYS A 295 1.36 5.37 17.28
C LYS A 295 2.59 5.78 18.08
N PHE A 296 2.39 6.19 19.33
CA PHE A 296 3.48 6.55 20.24
C PHE A 296 4.50 5.41 20.40
N LYS A 297 4.07 4.14 20.36
CA LYS A 297 4.95 2.97 20.45
C LYS A 297 6.12 2.99 19.43
N LEU A 298 6.00 3.65 18.29
CA LEU A 298 7.12 3.79 17.35
C LEU A 298 8.28 4.60 17.94
N PHE A 299 7.96 5.56 18.79
CA PHE A 299 8.89 6.54 19.36
C PHE A 299 9.36 6.17 20.79
N GLU A 300 8.87 5.07 21.35
CA GLU A 300 9.19 4.63 22.70
C GLU A 300 10.59 3.99 22.82
N GLY A 301 11.31 4.35 23.84
CA GLY A 301 12.60 3.72 24.21
C GLY A 301 13.62 3.85 23.08
N ASN A 302 14.32 2.76 22.81
CA ASN A 302 15.40 2.69 21.81
C ASN A 302 14.91 2.23 20.42
N LYS A 303 13.61 2.41 20.09
CA LYS A 303 13.06 1.94 18.81
C LYS A 303 13.44 2.79 17.62
N ILE A 304 13.84 4.04 17.85
CA ILE A 304 14.29 4.98 16.81
C ILE A 304 15.67 5.56 17.20
N LYS A 305 16.47 5.91 16.20
CA LYS A 305 17.73 6.65 16.41
C LYS A 305 17.54 8.14 16.27
N SER A 306 16.56 8.57 15.47
CA SER A 306 16.19 9.97 15.26
C SER A 306 14.72 10.08 14.83
N ALA A 307 14.15 11.28 14.84
CA ALA A 307 12.75 11.51 14.50
C ALA A 307 12.55 12.68 13.54
N VAL A 308 11.44 12.64 12.79
CA VAL A 308 10.90 13.77 11.99
C VAL A 308 9.45 13.98 12.43
N LEU A 309 9.14 15.18 12.92
CA LEU A 309 7.89 15.48 13.62
C LEU A 309 7.15 16.66 12.97
N ASN A 310 5.88 16.49 12.70
CA ASN A 310 5.00 17.56 12.25
C ASN A 310 4.64 18.51 13.41
N PHE A 311 5.07 19.75 13.36
CA PHE A 311 4.80 20.74 14.41
C PHE A 311 3.47 21.49 14.22
N ASP A 312 2.81 21.35 13.09
CA ASP A 312 1.43 21.79 12.95
C ASP A 312 0.44 20.80 13.58
N ASP A 313 0.88 19.56 13.86
CA ASP A 313 0.13 18.55 14.61
C ASP A 313 0.46 18.64 16.12
N GLU A 314 -0.58 18.71 16.97
CA GLU A 314 -0.40 18.79 18.44
C GLU A 314 0.34 17.58 19.00
N PHE A 315 0.09 16.40 18.44
CA PHE A 315 0.78 15.18 18.87
C PHE A 315 2.27 15.22 18.51
N GLY A 316 2.64 15.83 17.37
CA GLY A 316 4.04 16.04 16.98
C GLY A 316 4.79 16.91 17.99
N ARG A 317 4.19 18.03 18.41
CA ARG A 317 4.78 18.90 19.45
C ARG A 317 4.92 18.17 20.78
N LYS A 318 3.89 17.43 21.22
CA LYS A 318 3.96 16.63 22.47
C LYS A 318 5.02 15.51 22.42
N LEU A 319 5.23 14.91 21.25
CA LEU A 319 6.31 13.92 21.06
C LEU A 319 7.69 14.55 21.26
N ALA A 320 7.91 15.76 20.75
CA ALA A 320 9.18 16.47 20.90
C ALA A 320 9.57 16.70 22.37
N GLU A 321 8.58 16.84 23.27
CA GLU A 321 8.80 17.02 24.71
C GLU A 321 9.18 15.69 25.40
N THR A 322 8.91 14.55 24.79
CA THR A 322 9.05 13.23 25.43
C THR A 322 10.17 12.37 24.89
N ILE A 323 10.56 12.55 23.63
CA ILE A 323 11.64 11.77 23.02
C ILE A 323 13.01 12.34 23.39
N THR A 324 13.99 11.46 23.51
CA THR A 324 15.38 11.81 23.88
C THR A 324 16.35 11.74 22.71
N VAL A 325 15.88 11.29 21.54
CA VAL A 325 16.70 11.19 20.33
C VAL A 325 16.70 12.51 19.56
N PRO A 326 17.72 12.79 18.73
CA PRO A 326 17.72 13.94 17.85
C PRO A 326 16.50 13.93 16.91
N PHE A 327 15.91 15.10 16.66
CA PHE A 327 14.80 15.23 15.72
C PHE A 327 14.89 16.48 14.88
N LEU A 328 14.20 16.49 13.73
CA LEU A 328 13.84 17.67 12.96
C LEU A 328 12.33 17.86 13.01
N SER A 329 11.92 19.08 13.27
CA SER A 329 10.53 19.52 13.16
C SER A 329 10.25 20.03 11.75
N TYR A 330 9.02 19.82 11.26
CA TYR A 330 8.56 20.45 10.01
C TYR A 330 7.14 21.02 10.16
N SER A 331 6.85 22.09 9.43
CA SER A 331 5.54 22.76 9.48
C SER A 331 5.32 23.70 8.29
N LEU A 332 4.10 24.21 8.14
CA LEU A 332 3.72 25.34 7.29
C LEU A 332 3.36 26.58 8.12
N ASN A 333 2.81 26.38 9.32
CA ASN A 333 2.18 27.45 10.12
C ASN A 333 2.91 27.75 11.44
N ASN A 334 3.65 26.79 11.98
CA ASN A 334 4.36 26.95 13.25
C ASN A 334 5.88 27.07 13.04
N PRO A 335 6.64 27.71 13.96
CA PRO A 335 8.10 27.69 13.90
C PRO A 335 8.65 26.26 13.91
N SER A 336 9.56 25.95 12.99
CA SER A 336 10.14 24.61 12.83
C SER A 336 11.50 24.68 12.11
N ASP A 337 12.27 23.59 12.19
CA ASP A 337 13.58 23.46 11.52
C ASP A 337 13.47 23.39 10.01
N VAL A 338 12.34 22.84 9.51
CA VAL A 338 12.05 22.69 8.08
C VAL A 338 10.66 23.25 7.78
N PHE A 339 10.57 24.22 6.89
CA PHE A 339 9.29 24.85 6.55
C PHE A 339 9.23 25.24 5.08
N ALA A 340 8.01 25.51 4.59
CA ALA A 340 7.79 26.04 3.26
C ALA A 340 7.23 27.46 3.30
N ALA A 341 7.60 28.25 2.30
CA ALA A 341 7.12 29.62 2.10
C ALA A 341 6.78 29.86 0.62
N LYS A 342 6.09 30.97 0.34
CA LYS A 342 5.66 31.37 -1.02
C LYS A 342 4.94 30.25 -1.77
N ILE A 343 4.00 29.60 -1.07
CA ILE A 343 3.22 28.50 -1.61
C ILE A 343 2.27 29.02 -2.68
N GLY A 344 2.22 28.32 -3.82
CA GLY A 344 1.29 28.60 -4.89
C GLY A 344 1.09 27.41 -5.82
N ASN A 345 0.00 27.42 -6.58
CA ASN A 345 -0.26 26.44 -7.63
C ASN A 345 -0.12 27.11 -9.00
N LYS A 346 0.68 26.55 -9.88
CA LYS A 346 0.82 27.01 -11.27
C LYS A 346 0.77 25.81 -12.20
N ASN A 347 -0.16 25.84 -13.15
CA ASN A 347 -0.36 24.76 -14.15
C ASN A 347 -0.58 23.38 -13.52
N GLY A 348 -1.29 23.30 -12.38
CA GLY A 348 -1.55 22.05 -11.68
C GLY A 348 -0.34 21.46 -10.95
N LYS A 349 0.68 22.28 -10.64
CA LYS A 349 1.85 21.90 -9.86
C LYS A 349 1.97 22.79 -8.64
N ASN A 350 2.34 22.22 -7.51
CA ASN A 350 2.70 22.99 -6.33
C ASN A 350 4.09 23.64 -6.52
N LYS A 351 4.17 24.96 -6.31
CA LYS A 351 5.43 25.70 -6.27
C LYS A 351 5.61 26.31 -4.89
N PHE A 352 6.75 26.06 -4.28
CA PHE A 352 7.06 26.56 -2.94
C PHE A 352 8.56 26.66 -2.72
N ILE A 353 8.96 27.48 -1.77
CA ILE A 353 10.34 27.58 -1.30
C ILE A 353 10.46 26.74 -0.04
N VAL A 354 11.44 25.85 0.01
CA VAL A 354 11.78 25.06 1.19
C VAL A 354 12.97 25.70 1.89
N ASN A 355 12.90 25.83 3.21
CA ASN A 355 14.02 26.09 4.09
C ASN A 355 14.29 24.83 4.93
N ILE A 356 15.52 24.35 4.92
CA ILE A 356 16.01 23.26 5.78
C ILE A 356 17.26 23.76 6.50
N LEU A 357 17.16 24.07 7.80
CA LEU A 357 18.33 24.50 8.60
C LEU A 357 19.14 25.58 7.85
N ASP A 358 18.48 26.68 7.45
CA ASP A 358 19.03 27.82 6.71
C ASP A 358 19.46 27.57 5.25
N ASN A 359 19.27 26.36 4.74
CA ASN A 359 19.43 26.07 3.32
C ASN A 359 18.12 26.28 2.58
N VAL A 360 18.08 27.25 1.68
CA VAL A 360 16.87 27.67 0.96
C VAL A 360 16.94 27.28 -0.51
N PHE A 361 15.88 26.65 -1.02
CA PHE A 361 15.73 26.30 -2.44
C PHE A 361 14.26 26.25 -2.86
N ASP A 362 14.00 26.47 -4.14
CA ASP A 362 12.66 26.34 -4.73
C ASP A 362 12.35 24.91 -5.13
N VAL A 363 11.08 24.53 -5.08
CA VAL A 363 10.56 23.21 -5.51
C VAL A 363 9.35 23.40 -6.40
N GLU A 364 9.30 22.68 -7.53
CA GLU A 364 8.14 22.54 -8.41
C GLU A 364 7.65 21.09 -8.39
N SER A 365 6.76 20.75 -7.44
CA SER A 365 6.23 19.40 -7.27
C SER A 365 5.06 19.13 -8.22
N ASN A 366 5.03 17.92 -8.81
CA ASN A 366 3.90 17.44 -9.60
C ASN A 366 2.71 16.99 -8.74
N LEU A 367 2.90 16.84 -7.42
CA LEU A 367 1.85 16.49 -6.47
C LEU A 367 1.09 17.75 -6.07
N ILE A 368 -0.24 17.74 -6.25
CA ILE A 368 -1.11 18.87 -5.95
C ILE A 368 -1.64 18.82 -4.51
N GLY A 369 -2.11 19.97 -4.00
CA GLY A 369 -2.69 20.13 -2.67
C GLY A 369 -1.64 20.42 -1.58
N GLU A 370 -2.05 21.23 -0.60
CA GLU A 370 -1.19 21.68 0.51
C GLU A 370 -0.67 20.49 1.35
N PHE A 371 -1.49 19.46 1.56
CA PHE A 371 -1.07 18.25 2.28
C PHE A 371 0.13 17.54 1.63
N ASN A 372 0.35 17.69 0.32
CA ASN A 372 1.52 17.16 -0.36
C ASN A 372 2.77 18.04 -0.16
N ILE A 373 2.60 19.30 0.24
CA ILE A 373 3.72 20.13 0.71
C ILE A 373 4.18 19.59 2.08
N TYR A 374 3.25 19.28 3.02
CA TYR A 374 3.60 18.60 4.27
C TYR A 374 4.34 17.29 4.03
N ASN A 375 3.84 16.44 3.11
CA ASN A 375 4.50 15.18 2.73
C ASN A 375 5.92 15.43 2.17
N SER A 376 6.09 16.49 1.38
CA SER A 376 7.39 16.89 0.81
C SER A 376 8.36 17.39 1.89
N LEU A 377 7.88 18.19 2.86
CA LEU A 377 8.69 18.66 3.99
C LEU A 377 9.13 17.50 4.89
N ALA A 378 8.23 16.57 5.21
CA ALA A 378 8.57 15.36 5.96
C ALA A 378 9.66 14.54 5.24
N ALA A 379 9.51 14.32 3.93
CA ALA A 379 10.50 13.60 3.12
C ALA A 379 11.84 14.33 3.03
N ALA A 380 11.81 15.66 2.86
CA ALA A 380 13.01 16.50 2.84
C ALA A 380 13.75 16.48 4.17
N SER A 381 13.02 16.51 5.30
CA SER A 381 13.59 16.42 6.65
C SER A 381 14.30 15.07 6.86
N VAL A 382 13.67 13.96 6.47
CA VAL A 382 14.30 12.63 6.52
C VAL A 382 15.57 12.59 5.69
N ALA A 383 15.52 13.09 4.46
CA ALA A 383 16.66 13.07 3.54
C ALA A 383 17.81 13.96 4.05
N ALA A 384 17.51 15.12 4.64
CA ALA A 384 18.51 16.00 5.26
C ALA A 384 19.20 15.30 6.45
N MET A 385 18.44 14.65 7.34
CA MET A 385 19.00 13.85 8.45
C MET A 385 19.91 12.72 7.97
N LEU A 386 19.63 12.16 6.78
CA LEU A 386 20.44 11.11 6.17
C LEU A 386 21.61 11.65 5.32
N GLY A 387 21.83 12.96 5.33
CA GLY A 387 22.97 13.61 4.66
C GLY A 387 22.81 13.84 3.16
N CYS A 388 21.58 13.83 2.63
CA CYS A 388 21.33 14.21 1.24
C CYS A 388 21.55 15.72 1.04
N SER A 389 22.17 16.11 -0.07
CA SER A 389 22.32 17.52 -0.44
C SER A 389 20.99 18.14 -0.85
N THR A 390 20.86 19.47 -0.73
CA THR A 390 19.68 20.23 -1.17
C THR A 390 19.32 19.96 -2.63
N LYS A 391 20.32 19.79 -3.49
CA LYS A 391 20.13 19.44 -4.90
C LYS A 391 19.49 18.07 -5.08
N GLN A 392 19.94 17.04 -4.33
CA GLN A 392 19.35 15.70 -4.37
C GLN A 392 17.93 15.70 -3.81
N ILE A 393 17.68 16.46 -2.73
CA ILE A 393 16.36 16.63 -2.15
C ILE A 393 15.42 17.28 -3.18
N LYS A 394 15.79 18.41 -3.76
CA LYS A 394 15.01 19.09 -4.79
C LYS A 394 14.68 18.16 -5.96
N ASN A 395 15.71 17.56 -6.56
CA ASN A 395 15.53 16.68 -7.72
C ASN A 395 14.60 15.50 -7.40
N GLY A 396 14.77 14.86 -6.24
CA GLY A 396 13.93 13.73 -5.84
C GLY A 396 12.46 14.11 -5.60
N LEU A 397 12.20 15.30 -5.04
CA LEU A 397 10.84 15.84 -4.87
C LEU A 397 10.17 16.14 -6.22
N GLU A 398 10.90 16.75 -7.15
CA GLU A 398 10.39 17.15 -8.46
C GLU A 398 10.22 15.97 -9.43
N LYS A 399 10.99 14.90 -9.24
CA LYS A 399 11.00 13.70 -10.08
C LYS A 399 9.76 12.83 -9.90
N LEU A 400 9.08 12.88 -8.74
CA LEU A 400 7.90 12.08 -8.47
C LEU A 400 6.67 12.68 -9.16
N PHE A 401 6.17 12.03 -10.22
CA PHE A 401 5.01 12.49 -10.98
C PHE A 401 3.66 12.19 -10.34
N GLY A 402 3.60 11.21 -9.43
CA GLY A 402 2.39 10.77 -8.76
C GLY A 402 2.61 9.49 -7.98
N VAL A 403 1.67 9.17 -7.12
CA VAL A 403 1.58 7.89 -6.41
C VAL A 403 0.23 7.29 -6.76
N GLU A 404 0.21 6.03 -7.17
CA GLU A 404 -1.03 5.38 -7.60
C GLU A 404 -2.09 5.41 -6.51
N GLY A 405 -3.33 5.79 -6.85
CA GLY A 405 -4.41 5.98 -5.89
C GLY A 405 -4.28 7.20 -4.96
N ARG A 406 -3.44 8.20 -5.31
CA ARG A 406 -3.26 9.45 -4.56
C ARG A 406 -3.43 10.64 -5.51
N LEU A 407 -4.64 11.18 -5.59
CA LEU A 407 -5.07 12.24 -6.52
C LEU A 407 -4.59 12.00 -7.97
N ASN A 408 -4.73 10.78 -8.45
CA ASN A 408 -4.39 10.47 -9.84
C ASN A 408 -5.35 11.13 -10.80
N ARG A 409 -4.79 11.96 -11.67
CA ARG A 409 -5.53 12.75 -12.63
C ARG A 409 -5.68 12.02 -13.97
N PHE A 410 -6.91 11.98 -14.48
CA PHE A 410 -7.28 11.50 -15.81
C PHE A 410 -7.94 12.62 -16.61
N ASN A 411 -7.40 12.94 -17.78
CA ASN A 411 -8.03 13.86 -18.72
C ASN A 411 -8.82 13.04 -19.73
N LEU A 412 -10.15 13.14 -19.69
CA LEU A 412 -11.03 12.38 -20.57
C LEU A 412 -11.20 13.10 -21.92
N SER A 413 -11.52 12.33 -22.97
CA SER A 413 -11.64 12.82 -24.34
C SER A 413 -12.78 13.85 -24.53
N ASN A 414 -13.80 13.83 -23.67
CA ASN A 414 -14.90 14.81 -23.65
C ASN A 414 -14.53 16.13 -22.91
N GLY A 415 -13.31 16.26 -22.39
CA GLY A 415 -12.82 17.43 -21.66
C GLY A 415 -13.22 17.48 -20.18
N VAL A 416 -13.74 16.39 -19.63
CA VAL A 416 -13.91 16.16 -18.20
C VAL A 416 -12.57 15.72 -17.60
N VAL A 417 -12.32 16.08 -16.33
CA VAL A 417 -11.16 15.60 -15.58
C VAL A 417 -11.66 14.69 -14.46
N ALA A 418 -11.12 13.48 -14.36
CA ALA A 418 -11.38 12.62 -13.21
C ALA A 418 -10.14 12.55 -12.30
N PHE A 419 -10.37 12.52 -10.98
CA PHE A 419 -9.36 12.23 -9.98
C PHE A 419 -9.73 10.97 -9.21
N ILE A 420 -8.74 10.09 -8.98
CA ILE A 420 -8.89 8.89 -8.15
C ILE A 420 -8.01 9.05 -6.91
N ASP A 421 -8.61 8.91 -5.71
CA ASP A 421 -7.91 9.05 -4.44
C ASP A 421 -8.36 8.02 -3.39
N PHE A 422 -7.46 7.70 -2.47
CA PHE A 422 -7.69 6.79 -1.34
C PHE A 422 -8.34 7.49 -0.13
N ALA A 423 -8.75 8.74 -0.23
CA ALA A 423 -9.37 9.52 0.85
C ALA A 423 -10.63 8.81 1.37
N HIS A 424 -10.54 8.22 2.57
CA HIS A 424 -11.57 7.41 3.24
C HIS A 424 -11.80 7.83 4.70
N THR A 425 -11.29 8.99 5.07
CA THR A 425 -11.49 9.64 6.38
C THR A 425 -12.08 11.03 6.17
N PRO A 426 -12.76 11.64 7.18
CA PRO A 426 -13.26 13.00 7.08
C PRO A 426 -12.19 14.00 6.64
N ASP A 427 -11.04 14.02 7.33
CA ASP A 427 -9.88 14.85 6.97
C ASP A 427 -9.35 14.54 5.56
N GLY A 428 -9.25 13.26 5.19
CA GLY A 428 -8.78 12.86 3.86
C GLY A 428 -9.67 13.40 2.73
N ILE A 429 -11.00 13.30 2.86
CA ILE A 429 -11.95 13.84 1.88
C ILE A 429 -11.85 15.37 1.82
N GLU A 430 -11.76 16.04 2.97
CA GLU A 430 -11.64 17.50 3.02
C GLU A 430 -10.37 17.97 2.29
N GLN A 431 -9.24 17.37 2.58
CA GLN A 431 -7.95 17.70 1.95
C GLN A 431 -7.97 17.43 0.43
N ALA A 432 -8.50 16.28 0.00
CA ALA A 432 -8.58 15.94 -1.42
C ALA A 432 -9.50 16.93 -2.19
N LEU A 433 -10.68 17.23 -1.66
CA LEU A 433 -11.62 18.14 -2.32
C LEU A 433 -11.10 19.58 -2.31
N ASN A 434 -10.47 20.05 -1.24
CA ASN A 434 -9.86 21.38 -1.21
C ASN A 434 -8.75 21.50 -2.28
N ALA A 435 -7.88 20.50 -2.42
CA ALA A 435 -6.85 20.48 -3.46
C ALA A 435 -7.44 20.53 -4.88
N ILE A 436 -8.55 19.82 -5.11
CA ILE A 436 -9.26 19.85 -6.40
C ILE A 436 -9.92 21.21 -6.63
N ARG A 437 -10.51 21.85 -5.61
CA ARG A 437 -11.13 23.20 -5.71
C ARG A 437 -10.13 24.28 -6.11
N GLU A 438 -8.89 24.19 -5.65
CA GLU A 438 -7.81 25.11 -6.05
C GLU A 438 -7.54 25.11 -7.56
N LEU A 439 -7.86 24.02 -8.25
CA LEU A 439 -7.71 23.89 -9.71
C LEU A 439 -8.82 24.59 -10.50
N LYS A 440 -9.85 25.13 -9.85
CA LYS A 440 -10.91 25.99 -10.39
C LYS A 440 -11.71 25.34 -11.55
N PHE A 441 -12.13 24.10 -11.35
CA PHE A 441 -13.11 23.46 -12.25
C PHE A 441 -14.48 24.16 -12.15
N LYS A 442 -15.32 24.02 -13.18
CA LYS A 442 -16.66 24.61 -13.22
C LYS A 442 -17.58 24.00 -12.16
N GLN A 443 -17.56 22.66 -12.09
CA GLN A 443 -18.27 21.87 -11.11
C GLN A 443 -17.39 20.72 -10.63
N ILE A 444 -17.60 20.32 -9.37
CA ILE A 444 -16.98 19.13 -8.76
C ILE A 444 -18.10 18.16 -8.40
N ILE A 445 -18.08 16.99 -9.06
CA ILE A 445 -18.96 15.87 -8.75
C ILE A 445 -18.14 14.86 -7.96
N THR A 446 -18.55 14.57 -6.71
CA THR A 446 -17.83 13.65 -5.84
C THR A 446 -18.52 12.31 -5.76
N VAL A 447 -17.78 11.23 -6.05
CA VAL A 447 -18.21 9.84 -5.90
C VAL A 447 -17.45 9.22 -4.72
N PHE A 448 -18.17 8.78 -3.67
CA PHE A 448 -17.54 8.12 -2.53
C PHE A 448 -18.47 7.19 -1.78
N GLY A 449 -17.91 6.35 -0.93
CA GLY A 449 -18.61 5.50 0.00
C GLY A 449 -17.78 5.22 1.25
N CYS A 450 -18.34 4.44 2.18
CA CYS A 450 -17.66 4.04 3.39
C CYS A 450 -17.54 2.52 3.49
N SER A 451 -16.46 2.03 4.13
CA SER A 451 -16.30 0.61 4.39
C SER A 451 -17.21 0.12 5.52
N GLY A 452 -17.77 -1.08 5.36
CA GLY A 452 -18.48 -1.82 6.40
C GLY A 452 -17.52 -2.41 7.44
N ASN A 453 -18.03 -2.74 8.63
CA ASN A 453 -17.29 -3.25 9.78
C ASN A 453 -16.08 -2.37 10.14
N ARG A 454 -16.26 -1.05 10.04
CA ARG A 454 -15.29 0.00 10.39
C ARG A 454 -15.98 1.09 11.22
N ASP A 455 -15.20 2.12 11.59
CA ASP A 455 -15.68 3.28 12.34
C ASP A 455 -16.92 3.88 11.65
N LYS A 456 -18.07 3.76 12.31
CA LYS A 456 -19.35 4.28 11.79
C LYS A 456 -19.49 5.79 12.03
N ASP A 457 -18.87 6.31 13.10
CA ASP A 457 -18.97 7.71 13.49
C ASP A 457 -18.37 8.66 12.44
N LYS A 458 -17.49 8.17 11.57
CA LYS A 458 -16.96 8.99 10.48
C LYS A 458 -17.91 9.13 9.28
N ARG A 459 -18.93 8.24 9.10
CA ARG A 459 -19.77 8.16 7.90
C ARG A 459 -20.52 9.47 7.66
N HIS A 460 -21.29 9.95 8.63
CA HIS A 460 -22.04 11.19 8.53
C HIS A 460 -21.12 12.42 8.39
N LYS A 461 -19.96 12.43 9.04
CA LYS A 461 -18.96 13.52 8.90
C LYS A 461 -18.42 13.59 7.47
N MET A 462 -18.15 12.42 6.84
CA MET A 462 -17.70 12.35 5.44
C MET A 462 -18.81 12.86 4.49
N GLY A 463 -20.08 12.51 4.74
CA GLY A 463 -21.23 13.03 4.00
C GLY A 463 -21.32 14.56 4.06
N GLN A 464 -21.25 15.12 5.25
CA GLN A 464 -21.28 16.58 5.49
C GLN A 464 -20.14 17.32 4.75
N ILE A 465 -18.93 16.79 4.82
CA ILE A 465 -17.76 17.41 4.16
C ILE A 465 -17.90 17.33 2.64
N ALA A 466 -18.27 16.16 2.11
CA ALA A 466 -18.44 15.95 0.68
C ALA A 466 -19.53 16.89 0.12
N GLU A 467 -20.67 17.02 0.79
CA GLU A 467 -21.73 17.94 0.41
C GLU A 467 -21.28 19.42 0.42
N LYS A 468 -20.55 19.82 1.46
CA LYS A 468 -20.05 21.20 1.60
C LYS A 468 -19.06 21.60 0.50
N LEU A 469 -18.22 20.65 0.05
CA LEU A 469 -17.10 20.93 -0.84
C LEU A 469 -17.33 20.51 -2.30
N SER A 470 -18.50 19.92 -2.63
CA SER A 470 -18.87 19.48 -3.96
C SER A 470 -20.11 20.20 -4.47
N ASP A 471 -20.26 20.27 -5.78
CA ASP A 471 -21.48 20.79 -6.42
C ASP A 471 -22.54 19.69 -6.56
N TYR A 472 -22.10 18.42 -6.64
CA TYR A 472 -22.97 17.24 -6.64
C TYR A 472 -22.27 16.04 -6.00
N VAL A 473 -23.04 15.22 -5.27
CA VAL A 473 -22.52 14.03 -4.60
C VAL A 473 -23.19 12.77 -5.14
N VAL A 474 -22.40 11.75 -5.43
CA VAL A 474 -22.87 10.41 -5.79
C VAL A 474 -22.38 9.46 -4.71
N LEU A 475 -23.28 8.96 -3.88
CA LEU A 475 -22.98 7.99 -2.84
C LEU A 475 -22.93 6.58 -3.41
N THR A 476 -21.97 5.78 -2.96
CA THR A 476 -21.83 4.41 -3.42
C THR A 476 -21.15 3.48 -2.42
N THR A 477 -21.05 2.20 -2.76
CA THR A 477 -20.38 1.19 -1.96
C THR A 477 -18.86 1.33 -2.08
N ASP A 478 -18.16 1.22 -0.95
CA ASP A 478 -16.71 0.99 -0.91
C ASP A 478 -16.43 -0.52 -0.74
N ASN A 479 -16.03 -0.99 0.43
CA ASN A 479 -15.91 -2.39 0.83
C ASN A 479 -17.02 -2.70 1.87
N PRO A 480 -18.20 -3.19 1.49
CA PRO A 480 -19.31 -3.36 2.42
C PRO A 480 -19.06 -4.46 3.46
N ARG A 481 -18.18 -5.40 3.16
CA ARG A 481 -17.86 -6.53 4.02
C ARG A 481 -19.12 -7.31 4.41
N PHE A 482 -19.41 -7.41 5.70
CA PHE A 482 -20.59 -8.12 6.22
C PHE A 482 -21.76 -7.18 6.57
N GLU A 483 -21.67 -5.88 6.27
CA GLU A 483 -22.77 -4.92 6.45
C GLU A 483 -23.61 -4.80 5.17
N ASN A 484 -24.90 -4.50 5.35
CA ASN A 484 -25.78 -4.15 4.24
C ASN A 484 -25.34 -2.82 3.62
N PRO A 485 -25.00 -2.76 2.31
CA PRO A 485 -24.57 -1.54 1.65
C PRO A 485 -25.55 -0.37 1.80
N GLU A 486 -26.86 -0.60 1.72
CA GLU A 486 -27.87 0.45 1.84
C GLU A 486 -27.82 1.13 3.21
N LEU A 487 -27.62 0.37 4.30
CA LEU A 487 -27.50 0.95 5.65
C LEU A 487 -26.22 1.79 5.81
N ILE A 488 -25.17 1.47 5.08
CA ILE A 488 -23.94 2.28 5.05
C ILE A 488 -24.23 3.62 4.36
N LEU A 489 -24.98 3.61 3.26
CA LEU A 489 -25.39 4.81 2.54
C LEU A 489 -26.32 5.68 3.40
N ASP A 490 -27.29 5.07 4.11
CA ASP A 490 -28.17 5.77 5.07
C ASP A 490 -27.34 6.50 6.16
N ASP A 491 -26.33 5.83 6.74
CA ASP A 491 -25.45 6.44 7.75
C ASP A 491 -24.64 7.64 7.21
N ILE A 492 -24.30 7.64 5.90
CA ILE A 492 -23.63 8.78 5.27
C ILE A 492 -24.61 9.93 5.06
N GLU A 493 -25.84 9.64 4.58
CA GLU A 493 -26.89 10.63 4.31
C GLU A 493 -27.34 11.39 5.57
N ILE A 494 -27.23 10.79 6.76
CA ILE A 494 -27.50 11.48 8.05
C ILE A 494 -26.70 12.80 8.19
N GLY A 495 -25.51 12.87 7.59
CA GLY A 495 -24.67 14.07 7.63
C GLY A 495 -24.96 15.09 6.53
N MET A 496 -25.89 14.80 5.61
CA MET A 496 -26.20 15.62 4.44
C MET A 496 -27.53 16.34 4.63
N GLU A 497 -27.55 17.65 4.36
CA GLU A 497 -28.73 18.51 4.52
C GLU A 497 -29.40 18.83 3.18
N LYS A 498 -28.63 18.85 2.09
CA LYS A 498 -29.12 19.16 0.74
C LYS A 498 -29.66 17.90 0.07
N THR A 499 -30.73 18.08 -0.69
CA THR A 499 -31.38 16.97 -1.40
C THR A 499 -30.70 16.58 -2.75
N ALA A 500 -29.78 17.40 -3.25
CA ALA A 500 -29.15 17.21 -4.56
C ALA A 500 -28.00 16.20 -4.52
N HIS A 501 -28.32 14.95 -4.30
CA HIS A 501 -27.39 13.82 -4.43
C HIS A 501 -28.10 12.61 -5.03
N THR A 502 -27.31 11.61 -5.43
CA THR A 502 -27.81 10.33 -5.93
C THR A 502 -27.01 9.20 -5.30
N ARG A 503 -27.63 8.02 -5.14
CA ARG A 503 -26.95 6.85 -4.59
C ARG A 503 -27.08 5.62 -5.49
N PHE A 504 -26.03 4.82 -5.53
CA PHE A 504 -25.96 3.55 -6.23
C PHE A 504 -25.22 2.52 -5.36
N VAL A 505 -25.78 1.34 -5.21
CA VAL A 505 -25.04 0.23 -4.57
C VAL A 505 -23.87 -0.20 -5.43
N SER A 506 -24.04 -0.25 -6.75
CA SER A 506 -22.93 -0.54 -7.68
C SER A 506 -22.01 0.67 -7.82
N ARG A 507 -20.74 0.50 -7.39
CA ARG A 507 -19.73 1.55 -7.52
C ARG A 507 -19.38 1.86 -8.97
N GLU A 508 -19.36 0.86 -9.85
CA GLU A 508 -19.17 1.04 -11.28
C GLU A 508 -20.24 1.95 -11.87
N GLN A 509 -21.53 1.66 -11.61
CA GLN A 509 -22.64 2.48 -12.09
C GLN A 509 -22.60 3.91 -11.52
N ALA A 510 -22.19 4.08 -10.26
CA ALA A 510 -22.01 5.38 -9.64
C ALA A 510 -20.96 6.23 -10.36
N ILE A 511 -19.81 5.64 -10.69
CA ILE A 511 -18.73 6.31 -11.41
C ILE A 511 -19.16 6.65 -12.84
N GLU A 512 -19.76 5.70 -13.58
CA GLU A 512 -20.26 5.93 -14.93
C GLU A 512 -21.34 7.01 -14.97
N PHE A 513 -22.26 7.01 -14.01
CA PHE A 513 -23.26 8.08 -13.86
C PHE A 513 -22.60 9.45 -13.68
N ALA A 514 -21.65 9.55 -12.74
CA ALA A 514 -20.93 10.80 -12.47
C ALA A 514 -20.15 11.30 -13.69
N LEU A 515 -19.47 10.42 -14.41
CA LEU A 515 -18.71 10.75 -15.62
C LEU A 515 -19.62 11.15 -16.79
N THR A 516 -20.84 10.58 -16.88
CA THR A 516 -21.85 10.93 -17.88
C THR A 516 -22.51 12.27 -17.56
N LEU A 517 -22.76 12.56 -16.28
CA LEU A 517 -23.34 13.82 -15.83
C LEU A 517 -22.41 15.01 -16.06
N ALA A 518 -21.10 14.79 -15.90
CA ALA A 518 -20.07 15.82 -16.02
C ALA A 518 -19.92 16.34 -17.45
N LYS A 519 -19.70 17.65 -17.58
CA LYS A 519 -19.50 18.36 -18.85
C LYS A 519 -18.06 18.85 -18.98
N LYS A 520 -17.69 19.26 -20.17
CA LYS A 520 -16.36 19.86 -20.46
C LYS A 520 -16.04 20.98 -19.46
N GLY A 521 -14.95 20.83 -18.74
CA GLY A 521 -14.47 21.75 -17.73
C GLY A 521 -14.91 21.41 -16.30
N ASP A 522 -15.72 20.35 -16.12
CA ASP A 522 -16.06 19.80 -14.82
C ASP A 522 -15.03 18.76 -14.35
N CYS A 523 -15.09 18.44 -13.08
CA CYS A 523 -14.26 17.44 -12.43
C CYS A 523 -15.13 16.37 -11.75
N VAL A 524 -14.70 15.09 -11.86
CA VAL A 524 -15.25 13.98 -11.08
C VAL A 524 -14.18 13.50 -10.09
N ALA A 525 -14.45 13.66 -8.78
CA ALA A 525 -13.60 13.18 -7.71
C ALA A 525 -14.08 11.81 -7.23
N ILE A 526 -13.33 10.76 -7.48
CA ILE A 526 -13.62 9.36 -7.12
C ILE A 526 -12.76 9.01 -5.91
N LEU A 527 -13.41 8.93 -4.71
CA LEU A 527 -12.71 8.85 -3.44
C LEU A 527 -13.01 7.52 -2.71
N GLY A 528 -12.06 7.08 -1.88
CA GLY A 528 -12.17 5.92 -0.99
C GLY A 528 -11.22 4.79 -1.31
N LYS A 529 -11.22 4.26 -2.52
CA LYS A 529 -10.49 3.04 -2.90
C LYS A 529 -9.08 3.29 -3.44
N GLY A 530 -8.84 4.44 -4.09
CA GLY A 530 -7.53 4.70 -4.69
C GLY A 530 -7.07 3.57 -5.60
N ALA A 531 -5.91 2.96 -5.31
CA ALA A 531 -5.31 1.89 -6.10
C ALA A 531 -5.81 0.47 -5.74
N GLU A 532 -6.84 0.31 -4.91
CA GLU A 532 -7.38 -1.02 -4.59
C GLU A 532 -7.96 -1.70 -5.84
N THR A 533 -7.65 -3.00 -5.99
CA THR A 533 -8.05 -3.81 -7.15
C THR A 533 -9.16 -4.81 -6.84
N TYR A 534 -9.88 -4.63 -5.73
CA TYR A 534 -10.99 -5.50 -5.31
C TYR A 534 -12.02 -4.73 -4.49
N GLN A 535 -13.21 -5.31 -4.34
CA GLN A 535 -14.17 -5.00 -3.27
C GLN A 535 -14.31 -6.22 -2.35
N ASP A 536 -14.25 -5.98 -1.04
CA ASP A 536 -14.52 -7.02 -0.03
C ASP A 536 -16.04 -7.09 0.21
N ILE A 537 -16.65 -8.15 -0.29
CA ILE A 537 -18.10 -8.43 -0.17
C ILE A 537 -18.27 -9.75 0.57
N ASN A 538 -18.80 -9.71 1.79
CA ASN A 538 -19.00 -10.88 2.66
C ASN A 538 -17.71 -11.69 2.89
N GLY A 539 -16.55 -11.00 3.02
CA GLY A 539 -15.25 -11.62 3.22
C GLY A 539 -14.63 -12.22 1.96
N VAL A 540 -15.23 -11.96 0.79
CA VAL A 540 -14.70 -12.38 -0.52
C VAL A 540 -14.17 -11.15 -1.26
N ASN A 541 -12.92 -11.18 -1.67
CA ASN A 541 -12.33 -10.16 -2.52
C ASN A 541 -12.79 -10.34 -3.97
N VAL A 542 -13.76 -9.54 -4.39
CA VAL A 542 -14.27 -9.50 -5.76
C VAL A 542 -13.39 -8.54 -6.57
N PRO A 543 -12.80 -8.94 -7.71
CA PRO A 543 -11.97 -8.07 -8.54
C PRO A 543 -12.74 -6.81 -8.97
N TYR A 544 -12.15 -5.65 -8.75
CA TYR A 544 -12.73 -4.34 -9.05
C TYR A 544 -11.64 -3.26 -9.03
N SER A 545 -11.73 -2.23 -9.89
CA SER A 545 -10.78 -1.11 -9.88
C SER A 545 -11.44 0.17 -10.41
N ASP A 546 -11.37 1.26 -9.64
CA ASP A 546 -11.79 2.59 -10.09
C ASP A 546 -11.04 3.04 -11.35
N PHE A 547 -9.75 2.68 -11.47
CA PHE A 547 -8.91 2.98 -12.63
C PHE A 547 -9.45 2.32 -13.91
N GLU A 548 -9.84 1.05 -13.84
CA GLU A 548 -10.36 0.32 -14.99
C GLU A 548 -11.72 0.88 -15.42
N VAL A 549 -12.60 1.27 -14.48
CA VAL A 549 -13.89 1.89 -14.80
C VAL A 549 -13.69 3.21 -15.58
N VAL A 550 -12.82 4.10 -15.08
CA VAL A 550 -12.54 5.39 -15.73
C VAL A 550 -11.90 5.18 -17.11
N LYS A 551 -10.98 4.24 -17.24
CA LYS A 551 -10.31 3.90 -18.49
C LYS A 551 -11.29 3.36 -19.51
N ASN A 552 -12.11 2.38 -19.15
CA ASN A 552 -13.12 1.78 -20.03
C ASN A 552 -14.15 2.82 -20.50
N PHE A 553 -14.60 3.69 -19.58
CA PHE A 553 -15.48 4.80 -19.93
C PHE A 553 -14.85 5.72 -20.99
N ASN A 554 -13.59 6.11 -20.81
CA ASN A 554 -12.90 6.96 -21.77
C ASN A 554 -12.67 6.27 -23.14
N GLU A 555 -12.38 4.97 -23.16
CA GLU A 555 -12.27 4.19 -24.40
C GLU A 555 -13.61 4.13 -25.15
N ASN A 556 -14.73 3.97 -24.44
CA ASN A 556 -16.07 3.99 -25.05
C ASN A 556 -16.41 5.36 -25.65
N LEU A 557 -16.06 6.47 -24.98
CA LEU A 557 -16.20 7.82 -25.55
C LEU A 557 -15.43 7.98 -26.86
N HIS A 558 -14.21 7.44 -26.95
CA HIS A 558 -13.44 7.45 -28.19
C HIS A 558 -14.14 6.67 -29.31
N ARG A 559 -14.68 5.48 -29.02
CA ARG A 559 -15.41 4.67 -30.03
C ARG A 559 -16.65 5.39 -30.56
N GLU A 560 -17.47 5.96 -29.68
CA GLU A 560 -18.65 6.74 -30.07
C GLU A 560 -18.30 7.94 -30.97
N PHE A 561 -17.20 8.64 -30.62
CA PHE A 561 -16.71 9.76 -31.43
C PHE A 561 -16.29 9.31 -32.83
N PHE A 562 -15.57 8.19 -32.95
CA PHE A 562 -15.19 7.63 -34.27
C PHE A 562 -16.40 7.18 -35.08
N GLU A 563 -17.38 6.51 -34.45
CA GLU A 563 -18.60 6.05 -35.13
C GLU A 563 -19.47 7.22 -35.66
N LYS A 564 -19.59 8.30 -34.87
CA LYS A 564 -20.29 9.52 -35.31
C LYS A 564 -19.61 10.19 -36.48
N ASN A 565 -18.29 10.27 -36.49
CA ASN A 565 -17.52 10.87 -37.59
C ASN A 565 -17.44 9.99 -38.84
N LEU A 566 -17.66 8.68 -38.74
CA LEU A 566 -17.77 7.77 -39.89
C LEU A 566 -19.15 7.82 -40.57
N LYS A 567 -20.19 8.32 -39.86
CA LYS A 567 -21.58 8.44 -40.34
C LYS A 567 -21.90 9.86 -40.85
N ALA A 568 -21.04 10.83 -40.58
CA ALA A 568 -21.09 12.21 -41.11
C ALA A 568 -20.25 12.36 -42.39
#